data_f23b00d67b7c150a2adac88ecab9ba9e
#
_entry.id   f23b00d67b7c150a2adac88ecab9ba9e
#
_cell.length_a   1.000
_cell.length_b   1.000
_cell.length_c   1.000
_cell.angle_alpha   90.00
_cell.angle_beta   90.00
_cell.angle_gamma   90.00
#
_symmetry.space_group_name_H-M   'P 1'
#
loop_
_entity.id
_entity.type
_entity.pdbx_description
1 polymer ?
#
loop_
_entity_poly.entity_id
_entity_poly.type
_entity_poly.pdbx_seq_one_letter_code
_entity_poly.pdbx_strand_id
1 'polypeptide(L)'
;MSEIAIRTVRPEAALTEEAIGRLVDAFYAKVRVDPALGPVFNSAIADWGPHLDTMRKFWSSVMLTSGRYKGNPVAAHQRVPGIQMDLFPRWLALFDQTCRELFSADIAEAFNVKANRIAESLQFALFYRPDRPWPPSAA
;
A
#
# COMPACT_ATOMS: atom_id res chain seq x y z
N MET A 1 0.35 34.32 7.69
CA MET A 1 -0.84 34.21 6.87
C MET A 1 -1.45 32.82 6.95
N SER A 2 -2.72 32.81 7.20
CA SER A 2 -3.45 31.55 7.29
C SER A 2 -3.43 30.76 5.99
N GLU A 3 -3.30 31.44 4.86
CA GLU A 3 -3.28 30.76 3.56
C GLU A 3 -2.10 29.80 3.41
N ILE A 4 -0.95 30.13 3.97
CA ILE A 4 0.21 29.26 3.89
C ILE A 4 -0.04 27.98 4.67
N ALA A 5 -0.59 28.11 5.88
CA ALA A 5 -0.90 26.93 6.68
C ALA A 5 -1.96 26.05 6.02
N ILE A 6 -2.98 26.67 5.41
CA ILE A 6 -4.02 25.92 4.73
C ILE A 6 -3.44 25.14 3.56
N ARG A 7 -2.54 25.76 2.79
CA ARG A 7 -1.95 25.08 1.63
C ARG A 7 -1.12 23.86 2.01
N THR A 8 -0.43 23.92 3.16
CA THR A 8 0.40 22.80 3.58
C THR A 8 -0.41 21.59 3.99
N VAL A 9 -1.69 21.75 4.36
CA VAL A 9 -2.56 20.66 4.76
C VAL A 9 -3.65 20.37 3.75
N ARG A 10 -3.66 21.06 2.62
CA ARG A 10 -4.69 20.85 1.60
C ARG A 10 -4.45 19.53 0.87
N PRO A 11 -5.48 18.67 0.78
CA PRO A 11 -5.35 17.42 0.00
C PRO A 11 -5.13 17.69 -1.48
N GLU A 12 -4.41 16.79 -2.12
CA GLU A 12 -4.19 16.85 -3.56
C GLU A 12 -5.49 16.57 -4.30
N ALA A 13 -5.81 17.41 -5.28
CA ALA A 13 -7.00 17.25 -6.12
C ALA A 13 -6.68 16.61 -7.47
N ALA A 14 -5.40 16.37 -7.77
CA ALA A 14 -4.96 15.77 -9.02
C ALA A 14 -4.02 14.62 -8.73
N LEU A 15 -4.13 13.56 -9.52
CA LEU A 15 -3.27 12.39 -9.37
C LEU A 15 -2.09 12.51 -10.33
N THR A 16 -0.91 12.72 -9.75
CA THR A 16 0.33 12.90 -10.49
C THR A 16 1.40 11.96 -9.97
N GLU A 17 2.50 11.82 -10.73
CA GLU A 17 3.63 11.03 -10.26
C GLU A 17 4.20 11.58 -8.95
N GLU A 18 4.28 12.88 -8.81
CA GLU A 18 4.77 13.52 -7.59
C GLU A 18 3.87 13.23 -6.41
N ALA A 19 2.56 13.26 -6.61
CA ALA A 19 1.59 12.96 -5.56
C ALA A 19 1.69 11.49 -5.14
N ILE A 20 1.87 10.59 -6.08
CA ILE A 20 2.10 9.17 -5.79
C ILE A 20 3.38 9.00 -4.96
N GLY A 21 4.43 9.71 -5.31
CA GLY A 21 5.67 9.68 -4.54
C GLY A 21 5.47 10.12 -3.11
N ARG A 22 4.71 11.18 -2.89
CA ARG A 22 4.40 11.64 -1.53
C ARG A 22 3.60 10.61 -0.75
N LEU A 23 2.66 9.95 -1.40
CA LEU A 23 1.89 8.88 -0.76
C LEU A 23 2.80 7.74 -0.33
N VAL A 24 3.67 7.27 -1.22
CA VAL A 24 4.57 6.17 -0.93
C VAL A 24 5.48 6.52 0.25
N ASP A 25 6.05 7.71 0.25
CA ASP A 25 6.94 8.15 1.33
C ASP A 25 6.19 8.24 2.66
N ALA A 26 5.01 8.87 2.67
CA ALA A 26 4.24 9.05 3.89
C ALA A 26 3.73 7.72 4.44
N PHE A 27 3.26 6.84 3.56
CA PHE A 27 2.72 5.56 3.98
C PHE A 27 3.81 4.67 4.59
N TYR A 28 4.94 4.54 3.91
CA TYR A 28 5.99 3.65 4.42
C TYR A 28 6.72 4.23 5.64
N ALA A 29 6.69 5.54 5.83
CA ALA A 29 7.14 6.11 7.10
C ALA A 29 6.29 5.59 8.26
N LYS A 30 4.99 5.44 8.05
CA LYS A 30 4.09 4.87 9.06
C LYS A 30 4.27 3.36 9.23
N VAL A 31 4.41 2.63 8.12
CA VAL A 31 4.60 1.18 8.14
C VAL A 31 5.84 0.80 8.95
N ARG A 32 6.93 1.51 8.75
CA ARG A 32 8.21 1.19 9.38
C ARG A 32 8.18 1.26 10.89
N VAL A 33 7.30 2.08 11.46
CA VAL A 33 7.17 2.24 12.91
C VAL A 33 5.92 1.56 13.47
N ASP A 34 5.10 0.96 12.62
CA ASP A 34 3.90 0.27 13.06
C ASP A 34 4.28 -0.99 13.84
N PRO A 35 3.65 -1.23 15.03
CA PRO A 35 4.06 -2.37 15.86
C PRO A 35 3.87 -3.74 15.21
N ALA A 36 2.90 -3.89 14.31
CA ALA A 36 2.64 -5.17 13.66
C ALA A 36 3.30 -5.26 12.29
N LEU A 37 3.22 -4.20 11.48
CA LEU A 37 3.77 -4.21 10.12
C LEU A 37 5.27 -3.98 10.09
N GLY A 38 5.77 -3.11 10.96
CA GLY A 38 7.17 -2.73 10.96
C GLY A 38 8.13 -3.90 11.03
N PRO A 39 7.97 -4.82 12.00
CA PRO A 39 8.89 -5.96 12.10
C PRO A 39 8.93 -6.83 10.83
N VAL A 40 7.78 -7.06 10.20
CA VAL A 40 7.72 -7.88 8.97
C VAL A 40 8.39 -7.14 7.81
N PHE A 41 8.06 -5.88 7.61
CA PHE A 41 8.63 -5.09 6.52
C PHE A 41 10.12 -4.84 6.70
N ASN A 42 10.54 -4.44 7.90
CA ASN A 42 11.95 -4.15 8.16
C ASN A 42 12.82 -5.40 8.07
N SER A 43 12.27 -6.55 8.38
CA SER A 43 12.97 -7.83 8.22
C SER A 43 13.12 -8.22 6.76
N ALA A 44 12.12 -7.92 5.93
CA ALA A 44 12.11 -8.31 4.53
C ALA A 44 12.88 -7.34 3.62
N ILE A 45 12.95 -6.07 4.01
CA ILE A 45 13.52 -5.02 3.17
C ILE A 45 14.87 -4.60 3.71
N ALA A 46 15.93 -4.99 2.99
CA ALA A 46 17.29 -4.64 3.40
C ALA A 46 17.62 -3.19 3.10
N ASP A 47 17.13 -2.66 1.99
CA ASP A 47 17.42 -1.30 1.55
C ASP A 47 16.12 -0.63 1.14
N TRP A 48 15.70 0.37 1.93
CA TRP A 48 14.44 1.06 1.72
C TRP A 48 14.43 1.96 0.49
N GLY A 49 15.58 2.52 0.10
CA GLY A 49 15.64 3.41 -1.06
C GLY A 49 15.12 2.76 -2.33
N PRO A 50 15.73 1.66 -2.79
CA PRO A 50 15.24 0.95 -3.97
C PRO A 50 13.82 0.42 -3.82
N HIS A 51 13.42 -0.01 -2.61
CA HIS A 51 12.07 -0.51 -2.38
C HIS A 51 11.03 0.59 -2.59
N LEU A 52 11.27 1.79 -2.04
CA LEU A 52 10.36 2.91 -2.22
C LEU A 52 10.24 3.30 -3.69
N ASP A 53 11.35 3.27 -4.43
CA ASP A 53 11.32 3.53 -5.86
C ASP A 53 10.46 2.52 -6.61
N THR A 54 10.60 1.24 -6.26
CA THR A 54 9.76 0.17 -6.82
C THR A 54 8.28 0.42 -6.52
N MET A 55 7.96 0.85 -5.31
CA MET A 55 6.57 1.11 -4.93
C MET A 55 6.00 2.32 -5.66
N ARG A 56 6.79 3.34 -5.93
CA ARG A 56 6.34 4.45 -6.77
C ARG A 56 5.98 3.95 -8.17
N LYS A 57 6.82 3.11 -8.76
CA LYS A 57 6.55 2.53 -10.08
C LYS A 57 5.29 1.65 -10.06
N PHE A 58 5.13 0.87 -8.99
CA PHE A 58 3.97 0.00 -8.84
C PHE A 58 2.67 0.81 -8.84
N TRP A 59 2.57 1.80 -7.97
CA TRP A 59 1.36 2.61 -7.86
C TRP A 59 1.13 3.48 -9.09
N SER A 60 2.20 3.94 -9.73
CA SER A 60 2.12 4.63 -11.02
C SER A 60 1.47 3.72 -12.07
N SER A 61 1.88 2.46 -12.13
CA SER A 61 1.31 1.49 -13.07
C SER A 61 -0.16 1.22 -12.75
N VAL A 62 -0.49 1.05 -11.47
CA VAL A 62 -1.86 0.75 -11.04
C VAL A 62 -2.80 1.91 -11.33
N MET A 63 -2.40 3.13 -10.97
CA MET A 63 -3.28 4.28 -10.98
C MET A 63 -3.22 5.09 -12.28
N LEU A 64 -2.06 5.13 -12.93
CA LEU A 64 -1.86 5.93 -14.14
C LEU A 64 -1.63 5.10 -15.39
N THR A 65 -1.63 3.78 -15.26
CA THR A 65 -1.37 2.83 -16.36
C THR A 65 -0.04 3.11 -17.06
N SER A 66 0.96 3.54 -16.30
CA SER A 66 2.25 3.95 -16.87
C SER A 66 3.10 2.79 -17.37
N GLY A 67 2.86 1.58 -16.86
CA GLY A 67 3.66 0.41 -17.20
C GLY A 67 5.08 0.42 -16.63
N ARG A 68 5.36 1.28 -15.66
CA ARG A 68 6.71 1.38 -15.08
C ARG A 68 7.08 0.18 -14.21
N TYR A 69 6.09 -0.45 -13.59
CA TYR A 69 6.36 -1.60 -12.72
C TYR A 69 6.48 -2.87 -13.56
N LYS A 70 7.60 -3.60 -13.42
CA LYS A 70 7.88 -4.81 -14.19
C LYS A 70 8.06 -6.04 -13.29
N GLY A 71 7.71 -5.96 -12.03
CA GLY A 71 7.90 -7.04 -11.09
C GLY A 71 6.73 -8.01 -11.01
N ASN A 72 6.79 -8.88 -10.02
CA ASN A 72 5.75 -9.88 -9.72
C ASN A 72 5.40 -9.78 -8.24
N PRO A 73 4.29 -9.11 -7.90
CA PRO A 73 3.94 -8.92 -6.49
C PRO A 73 3.71 -10.22 -5.73
N VAL A 74 3.10 -11.22 -6.37
CA VAL A 74 2.85 -12.51 -5.71
C VAL A 74 4.17 -13.16 -5.32
N ALA A 75 5.10 -13.26 -6.27
CA ALA A 75 6.40 -13.86 -6.00
C ALA A 75 7.17 -13.11 -4.91
N ALA A 76 7.09 -11.77 -4.94
CA ALA A 76 7.75 -10.95 -3.93
C ALA A 76 7.20 -11.23 -2.53
N HIS A 77 5.88 -11.35 -2.40
CA HIS A 77 5.26 -11.61 -1.09
C HIS A 77 5.48 -13.04 -0.62
N GLN A 78 5.56 -14.00 -1.53
CA GLN A 78 5.82 -15.40 -1.16
C GLN A 78 7.16 -15.60 -0.46
N ARG A 79 8.09 -14.67 -0.66
CA ARG A 79 9.42 -14.74 -0.06
C ARG A 79 9.52 -14.01 1.28
N VAL A 80 8.43 -13.45 1.79
CA VAL A 80 8.45 -12.67 3.03
C VAL A 80 8.18 -13.58 4.22
N PRO A 81 9.17 -13.76 5.13
CA PRO A 81 8.92 -14.55 6.36
C PRO A 81 7.97 -13.79 7.28
N GLY A 82 7.09 -14.53 7.93
CA GLY A 82 6.17 -13.96 8.91
C GLY A 82 4.95 -13.25 8.35
N ILE A 83 4.72 -13.33 7.03
CA ILE A 83 3.53 -12.74 6.44
C ILE A 83 2.29 -13.57 6.83
N GLN A 84 1.25 -12.91 7.35
CA GLN A 84 0.02 -13.56 7.81
C GLN A 84 -1.17 -12.77 7.29
N MET A 85 -2.33 -13.46 7.22
CA MET A 85 -3.54 -12.85 6.68
C MET A 85 -4.00 -11.63 7.46
N ASP A 86 -3.85 -11.63 8.78
CA ASP A 86 -4.32 -10.52 9.62
C ASP A 86 -3.52 -9.24 9.43
N LEU A 87 -2.37 -9.31 8.78
CA LEU A 87 -1.61 -8.09 8.44
C LEU A 87 -2.25 -7.29 7.30
N PHE A 88 -3.02 -7.95 6.44
CA PHE A 88 -3.62 -7.27 5.29
C PHE A 88 -4.68 -6.24 5.67
N PRO A 89 -5.64 -6.55 6.56
CA PRO A 89 -6.59 -5.50 7.00
C PRO A 89 -5.89 -4.32 7.66
N ARG A 90 -4.85 -4.58 8.43
CA ARG A 90 -4.08 -3.51 9.09
C ARG A 90 -3.36 -2.64 8.07
N TRP A 91 -2.73 -3.26 7.07
CA TRP A 91 -2.07 -2.55 5.97
C TRP A 91 -3.08 -1.69 5.22
N LEU A 92 -4.24 -2.26 4.88
CA LEU A 92 -5.28 -1.55 4.15
C LEU A 92 -5.81 -0.34 4.93
N ALA A 93 -6.03 -0.50 6.23
CA ALA A 93 -6.52 0.59 7.07
C ALA A 93 -5.52 1.74 7.13
N LEU A 94 -4.25 1.41 7.29
CA LEU A 94 -3.18 2.40 7.35
C LEU A 94 -3.01 3.10 6.00
N PHE A 95 -3.10 2.35 4.92
CA PHE A 95 -3.00 2.89 3.57
C PHE A 95 -4.17 3.85 3.29
N ASP A 96 -5.39 3.44 3.61
CA ASP A 96 -6.57 4.29 3.41
C ASP A 96 -6.48 5.58 4.22
N GLN A 97 -6.06 5.47 5.47
CA GLN A 97 -5.84 6.65 6.31
C GLN A 97 -4.87 7.62 5.66
N THR A 98 -3.76 7.11 5.13
CA THR A 98 -2.74 7.95 4.50
C THR A 98 -3.27 8.59 3.22
N CYS A 99 -4.02 7.84 2.42
CA CYS A 99 -4.63 8.38 1.21
C CYS A 99 -5.60 9.52 1.54
N ARG A 100 -6.40 9.37 2.59
CA ARG A 100 -7.37 10.38 2.97
C ARG A 100 -6.72 11.64 3.54
N GLU A 101 -5.52 11.51 4.10
CA GLU A 101 -4.75 12.67 4.55
C GLU A 101 -4.17 13.47 3.40
N LEU A 102 -3.84 12.80 2.29
CA LEU A 102 -3.09 13.42 1.20
C LEU A 102 -3.94 13.79 -0.02
N PHE A 103 -5.06 13.12 -0.22
CA PHE A 103 -5.85 13.29 -1.45
C PHE A 103 -7.28 13.68 -1.16
N SER A 104 -7.94 14.22 -2.18
CA SER A 104 -9.39 14.42 -2.14
C SER A 104 -10.10 13.07 -1.94
N ALA A 105 -11.36 13.13 -1.48
CA ALA A 105 -12.12 11.92 -1.20
C ALA A 105 -12.22 11.00 -2.43
N ASP A 106 -12.41 11.57 -3.61
CA ASP A 106 -12.55 10.78 -4.85
C ASP A 106 -11.27 10.03 -5.19
N ILE A 107 -10.13 10.68 -5.08
CA ILE A 107 -8.84 10.05 -5.37
C ILE A 107 -8.51 9.01 -4.30
N ALA A 108 -8.74 9.34 -3.03
CA ALA A 108 -8.50 8.39 -1.94
C ALA A 108 -9.35 7.13 -2.12
N GLU A 109 -10.59 7.27 -2.54
CA GLU A 109 -11.47 6.13 -2.78
C GLU A 109 -10.97 5.29 -3.95
N ALA A 110 -10.47 5.92 -5.01
CA ALA A 110 -9.91 5.20 -6.16
C ALA A 110 -8.71 4.34 -5.73
N PHE A 111 -7.83 4.87 -4.89
CA PHE A 111 -6.72 4.09 -4.33
C PHE A 111 -7.24 2.93 -3.49
N ASN A 112 -8.24 3.19 -2.65
CA ASN A 112 -8.78 2.19 -1.75
C ASN A 112 -9.37 1.00 -2.50
N VAL A 113 -10.11 1.28 -3.58
CA VAL A 113 -10.68 0.20 -4.42
C VAL A 113 -9.58 -0.67 -5.00
N LYS A 114 -8.53 -0.05 -5.54
CA LYS A 114 -7.42 -0.80 -6.13
C LYS A 114 -6.64 -1.57 -5.08
N ALA A 115 -6.37 -0.94 -3.93
CA ALA A 115 -5.61 -1.59 -2.86
C ALA A 115 -6.35 -2.82 -2.34
N ASN A 116 -7.67 -2.73 -2.17
CA ASN A 116 -8.48 -3.86 -1.71
C ASN A 116 -8.46 -5.01 -2.71
N ARG A 117 -8.55 -4.73 -4.00
CA ARG A 117 -8.48 -5.77 -5.04
C ARG A 117 -7.12 -6.46 -5.05
N ILE A 118 -6.07 -5.69 -4.94
CA ILE A 118 -4.71 -6.23 -4.91
C ILE A 118 -4.52 -7.10 -3.66
N ALA A 119 -4.97 -6.62 -2.50
CA ALA A 119 -4.87 -7.38 -1.25
C ALA A 119 -5.65 -8.68 -1.32
N GLU A 120 -6.84 -8.66 -1.91
CA GLU A 120 -7.65 -9.87 -2.11
C GLU A 120 -6.91 -10.90 -2.95
N SER A 121 -6.35 -10.46 -4.08
CA SER A 121 -5.60 -11.34 -4.98
C SER A 121 -4.36 -11.91 -4.30
N LEU A 122 -3.63 -11.09 -3.55
CA LEU A 122 -2.43 -11.54 -2.85
C LEU A 122 -2.79 -12.56 -1.77
N GLN A 123 -3.83 -12.29 -1.00
CA GLN A 123 -4.24 -13.22 0.05
C GLN A 123 -4.66 -14.57 -0.52
N PHE A 124 -5.41 -14.56 -1.62
CA PHE A 124 -5.78 -15.80 -2.29
C PHE A 124 -4.54 -16.56 -2.75
N ALA A 125 -3.61 -15.88 -3.41
CA ALA A 125 -2.40 -16.52 -3.94
C ALA A 125 -1.52 -17.07 -2.82
N LEU A 126 -1.47 -16.41 -1.67
CA LEU A 126 -0.58 -16.78 -0.58
C LEU A 126 -1.19 -17.82 0.38
N PHE A 127 -2.51 -17.78 0.58
CA PHE A 127 -3.13 -18.50 1.68
C PHE A 127 -4.20 -19.50 1.25
N TYR A 128 -4.66 -19.46 0.01
CA TYR A 128 -5.66 -20.42 -0.45
C TYR A 128 -5.14 -21.84 -0.36
N ARG A 129 -5.99 -22.74 0.18
CA ARG A 129 -5.72 -24.18 0.20
C ARG A 129 -6.98 -24.90 -0.26
N PRO A 130 -6.87 -25.84 -1.22
CA PRO A 130 -8.06 -26.51 -1.76
C PRO A 130 -8.79 -27.40 -0.75
N ASP A 131 -8.13 -27.75 0.36
CA ASP A 131 -8.71 -28.60 1.40
C ASP A 131 -9.41 -27.80 2.50
N ARG A 132 -9.52 -26.49 2.36
CA ARG A 132 -10.14 -25.60 3.35
C ARG A 132 -11.08 -24.61 2.69
N PRO A 133 -12.12 -24.16 3.43
CA PRO A 133 -12.99 -23.12 2.89
C PRO A 133 -12.24 -21.82 2.61
N TRP A 134 -12.67 -21.12 1.59
CA TRP A 134 -12.14 -19.80 1.28
C TRP A 134 -13.28 -18.81 1.09
N PRO A 135 -13.24 -17.62 1.67
CA PRO A 135 -12.20 -17.18 2.63
C PRO A 135 -12.31 -17.92 3.96
N PRO A 136 -11.24 -17.92 4.79
CA PRO A 136 -11.28 -18.57 6.09
C PRO A 136 -12.37 -17.97 6.98
N SER A 137 -12.94 -18.83 7.84
CA SER A 137 -13.94 -18.39 8.79
C SER A 137 -13.35 -17.40 9.79
N ALA A 138 -14.14 -16.41 10.20
CA ALA A 138 -13.72 -15.43 11.20
C ALA A 138 -13.70 -16.01 12.63
N ALA A 139 -14.33 -17.15 12.83
CA ALA A 139 -14.45 -17.76 14.17
C ALA A 139 -13.11 -18.29 14.72
#